data_1e2cd0c86d370a7b1a9e3007d88d57aa
#
_entry.id   1e2cd0c86d370a7b1a9e3007d88d57aa
#
_cell.length_a   1.000
_cell.length_b   1.000
_cell.length_c   1.000
_cell.angle_alpha   90.00
_cell.angle_beta   90.00
_cell.angle_gamma   90.00
#
_symmetry.space_group_name_H-M   'P 1'
#
loop_
_entity.id
_entity.type
_entity.pdbx_description
1 polymer ?
#
loop_
_entity_poly.entity_id
_entity_poly.type
_entity_poly.pdbx_seq_one_letter_code
_entity_poly.pdbx_strand_id
1 'polypeptide(L)'
;LLLGNILNTNAQYLSRELADLGITVQRESTIGDNHGRLADFVNEAKSRCDLLVFTGGLGPTADDLTKETVAACFGDELAFDEAEWEKITRFFARSGRETTPNNRKQAMVPTKGHKIINNHGTAPGAWFEQEGHCAVLMPGVPHEMKAMWTESVRPLLLARQNCTLHSVTLRVLGGESNIEYRVKHLLENANPTAAIYCKTGECEIRITARASSEEDGEKMCRAYATKFYDLLGDAVYDEDVAGLEETVVRTLKEQGLTLSTAESCTGGMIAQRVTSVSGSSEVFGYGFVTYWEQAKTRLVGVEPEVIAKYNVVSAPVAARMALGAAAASGSDIAVSVTGVAGPTGGDEVRPVGTVYLGAARGDTVYVQKLFVSRPDRALVRARAAQAALALALRLAQGKVPAHTKPLAASEQHSAAALDALNEAFLAE
;
A
#
# COMPACT_ATOMS: atom_id res chain seq x y z
N LEU A 1 3.74 22.50 1.00
CA LEU A 1 2.65 21.80 0.29
C LEU A 1 2.26 22.51 -0.99
N LEU A 2 1.81 23.77 -0.94
CA LEU A 2 1.34 24.52 -2.12
C LEU A 2 2.37 24.65 -3.26
N LEU A 3 3.66 24.64 -2.94
CA LEU A 3 4.74 24.64 -3.93
C LEU A 3 5.04 23.26 -4.53
N GLY A 4 4.34 22.21 -4.09
CA GLY A 4 4.55 20.84 -4.59
C GLY A 4 5.80 20.13 -4.10
N ASN A 5 6.59 20.74 -3.22
CA ASN A 5 7.86 20.17 -2.75
C ASN A 5 7.69 19.02 -1.75
N ILE A 6 6.52 18.91 -1.12
CA ILE A 6 6.22 17.92 -0.07
C ILE A 6 4.83 17.34 -0.32
N LEU A 7 4.71 16.03 -0.22
CA LEU A 7 3.42 15.34 -0.30
C LEU A 7 2.59 15.58 0.98
N ASN A 8 1.28 15.72 0.83
CA ASN A 8 0.34 15.83 1.95
C ASN A 8 0.04 14.46 2.58
N THR A 9 1.02 13.91 3.29
CA THR A 9 0.89 12.61 3.95
C THR A 9 -0.07 12.65 5.15
N ASN A 10 -0.29 13.82 5.76
CA ASN A 10 -1.26 14.00 6.83
C ASN A 10 -2.68 13.80 6.32
N ALA A 11 -3.03 14.44 5.21
CA ALA A 11 -4.34 14.28 4.60
C ALA A 11 -4.60 12.84 4.16
N GLN A 12 -3.62 12.18 3.54
CA GLN A 12 -3.72 10.76 3.19
C GLN A 12 -4.01 9.88 4.41
N TYR A 13 -3.29 10.10 5.52
CA TYR A 13 -3.48 9.35 6.76
C TYR A 13 -4.87 9.60 7.34
N LEU A 14 -5.26 10.87 7.51
CA LEU A 14 -6.55 11.24 8.09
C LEU A 14 -7.73 10.79 7.24
N SER A 15 -7.63 10.83 5.91
CA SER A 15 -8.69 10.33 5.03
C SER A 15 -8.94 8.84 5.22
N ARG A 16 -7.88 8.05 5.47
CA ARG A 16 -8.01 6.62 5.79
C ARG A 16 -8.65 6.42 7.17
N GLU A 17 -8.14 7.10 8.18
CA GLU A 17 -8.65 7.01 9.54
C GLU A 17 -10.11 7.44 9.66
N LEU A 18 -10.51 8.52 8.97
CA LEU A 18 -11.90 8.98 8.91
C LEU A 18 -12.79 7.96 8.20
N ALA A 19 -12.30 7.38 7.09
CA ALA A 19 -13.03 6.31 6.40
C ALA A 19 -13.20 5.07 7.30
N ASP A 20 -12.20 4.74 8.14
CA ASP A 20 -12.27 3.65 9.12
C ASP A 20 -13.28 3.93 10.23
N LEU A 21 -13.56 5.20 10.50
CA LEU A 21 -14.65 5.65 11.36
C LEU A 21 -15.99 5.82 10.61
N GLY A 22 -16.06 5.55 9.28
CA GLY A 22 -17.24 5.77 8.45
C GLY A 22 -17.62 7.23 8.26
N ILE A 23 -16.69 8.10 8.50
CA ILE A 23 -16.84 9.53 8.24
C ILE A 23 -16.45 9.80 6.80
N THR A 24 -17.40 10.22 5.98
CA THR A 24 -17.14 10.52 4.57
C THR A 24 -16.36 11.83 4.43
N VAL A 25 -15.18 11.76 3.85
CA VAL A 25 -14.39 12.95 3.50
C VAL A 25 -14.99 13.59 2.25
N GLN A 26 -15.63 14.74 2.42
CA GLN A 26 -16.27 15.49 1.32
C GLN A 26 -15.25 16.23 0.45
N ARG A 27 -14.23 16.79 1.08
CA ARG A 27 -13.21 17.60 0.40
C ARG A 27 -11.91 17.61 1.19
N GLU A 28 -10.80 17.61 0.48
CA GLU A 28 -9.48 17.94 0.97
C GLU A 28 -9.03 19.28 0.38
N SER A 29 -8.45 20.16 1.20
CA SER A 29 -7.98 21.48 0.75
C SER A 29 -6.71 21.88 1.46
N THR A 30 -5.79 22.52 0.73
CA THR A 30 -4.60 23.15 1.28
C THR A 30 -4.73 24.66 1.16
N ILE A 31 -4.72 25.36 2.29
CA ILE A 31 -4.92 26.80 2.39
C ILE A 31 -3.59 27.45 2.79
N GLY A 32 -3.22 28.53 2.11
CA GLY A 32 -2.02 29.30 2.51
C GLY A 32 -2.28 30.14 3.76
N ASP A 33 -1.22 30.47 4.49
CA ASP A 33 -1.23 31.16 5.77
C ASP A 33 -1.70 32.61 5.64
N ASN A 34 -3.02 32.78 5.54
CA ASN A 34 -3.69 34.08 5.45
C ASN A 34 -5.03 34.01 6.18
N HIS A 35 -5.23 34.89 7.14
CA HIS A 35 -6.40 34.93 8.00
C HIS A 35 -7.72 35.01 7.21
N GLY A 36 -7.83 35.92 6.24
CA GLY A 36 -9.07 36.10 5.45
C GLY A 36 -9.41 34.87 4.61
N ARG A 37 -8.43 34.31 3.87
CA ARG A 37 -8.65 33.10 3.07
C ARG A 37 -9.05 31.90 3.93
N LEU A 38 -8.44 31.76 5.11
CA LEU A 38 -8.78 30.66 6.02
C LEU A 38 -10.16 30.86 6.61
N ALA A 39 -10.52 32.08 7.04
CA ALA A 39 -11.86 32.39 7.55
C ALA A 39 -12.95 32.16 6.50
N ASP A 40 -12.75 32.62 5.26
CA ASP A 40 -13.67 32.39 4.16
C ASP A 40 -13.88 30.88 3.91
N PHE A 41 -12.78 30.12 3.90
CA PHE A 41 -12.84 28.66 3.75
C PHE A 41 -13.60 27.98 4.90
N VAL A 42 -13.34 28.36 6.15
CA VAL A 42 -14.02 27.78 7.33
C VAL A 42 -15.53 28.04 7.24
N ASN A 43 -15.93 29.27 6.93
CA ASN A 43 -17.34 29.64 6.84
C ASN A 43 -18.04 28.94 5.67
N GLU A 44 -17.39 28.81 4.52
CA GLU A 44 -17.91 28.03 3.39
C GLU A 44 -18.02 26.53 3.76
N ALA A 45 -17.00 25.95 4.40
CA ALA A 45 -17.01 24.54 4.76
C ALA A 45 -18.10 24.19 5.77
N LYS A 46 -18.41 25.06 6.73
CA LYS A 46 -19.53 24.88 7.69
C LYS A 46 -20.88 24.73 6.99
N SER A 47 -21.08 25.28 5.79
CA SER A 47 -22.31 25.11 5.02
C SER A 47 -22.47 23.72 4.38
N ARG A 48 -21.43 22.87 4.39
CA ARG A 48 -21.37 21.62 3.64
C ARG A 48 -21.04 20.38 4.47
N CYS A 49 -20.40 20.55 5.63
CA CYS A 49 -19.98 19.43 6.46
C CYS A 49 -20.11 19.74 7.95
N ASP A 50 -20.28 18.70 8.75
CA ASP A 50 -20.43 18.77 10.18
C ASP A 50 -19.10 18.75 10.92
N LEU A 51 -18.03 18.23 10.27
CA LEU A 51 -16.69 18.10 10.83
C LEU A 51 -15.63 18.67 9.92
N LEU A 52 -14.81 19.58 10.45
CA LEU A 52 -13.62 20.14 9.84
C LEU A 52 -12.39 19.62 10.59
N VAL A 53 -11.42 19.06 9.86
CA VAL A 53 -10.16 18.57 10.45
C VAL A 53 -8.99 19.35 9.85
N PHE A 54 -8.24 20.02 10.70
CA PHE A 54 -7.09 20.85 10.33
C PHE A 54 -5.78 20.22 10.79
N THR A 55 -4.74 20.36 9.98
CA THR A 55 -3.35 20.06 10.38
C THR A 55 -2.43 21.20 10.04
N GLY A 56 -1.66 21.66 11.01
CA GLY A 56 -0.70 22.76 10.88
C GLY A 56 -1.25 24.12 11.32
N GLY A 57 -0.37 25.13 11.32
CA GLY A 57 -0.67 26.50 11.75
C GLY A 57 -0.91 26.65 13.26
N LEU A 58 -0.34 25.75 14.09
CA LEU A 58 -0.42 25.79 15.57
C LEU A 58 0.92 26.17 16.22
N GLY A 59 1.93 26.47 15.44
CA GLY A 59 3.26 26.82 15.90
C GLY A 59 3.35 28.23 16.51
N PRO A 60 4.58 28.65 16.84
CA PRO A 60 4.82 29.94 17.50
C PRO A 60 5.06 31.10 16.54
N THR A 61 5.09 30.84 15.22
CA THR A 61 5.46 31.87 14.24
C THR A 61 4.28 32.77 13.85
N ALA A 62 4.54 33.88 13.20
CA ALA A 62 3.48 34.85 12.85
C ALA A 62 2.52 34.32 11.78
N ASP A 63 2.96 33.36 10.99
CA ASP A 63 2.19 32.68 9.96
C ASP A 63 1.35 31.48 10.49
N ASP A 64 1.58 31.05 11.73
CA ASP A 64 0.72 30.05 12.41
C ASP A 64 -0.61 30.70 12.85
N LEU A 65 -1.59 30.79 11.98
CA LEU A 65 -2.84 31.54 12.18
C LEU A 65 -4.09 30.66 12.36
N THR A 66 -3.93 29.33 12.29
CA THR A 66 -5.08 28.41 12.19
C THR A 66 -5.94 28.47 13.44
N LYS A 67 -5.35 28.43 14.62
CA LYS A 67 -6.06 28.35 15.90
C LYS A 67 -6.92 29.60 16.16
N GLU A 68 -6.34 30.79 15.99
CA GLU A 68 -7.02 32.06 16.18
C GLU A 68 -8.14 32.26 15.18
N THR A 69 -7.88 31.91 13.92
CA THR A 69 -8.88 32.09 12.84
C THR A 69 -10.07 31.17 13.04
N VAL A 70 -9.82 29.89 13.33
CA VAL A 70 -10.91 28.93 13.56
C VAL A 70 -11.68 29.26 14.84
N ALA A 71 -11.02 29.65 15.93
CA ALA A 71 -11.69 30.10 17.15
C ALA A 71 -12.69 31.21 16.84
N ALA A 72 -12.25 32.27 16.13
CA ALA A 72 -13.14 33.39 15.73
C ALA A 72 -14.33 32.92 14.87
N CYS A 73 -14.11 32.00 13.88
CA CYS A 73 -15.19 31.46 13.05
C CYS A 73 -16.18 30.60 13.81
N PHE A 74 -15.78 30.03 14.96
CA PHE A 74 -16.63 29.25 15.86
C PHE A 74 -17.14 30.04 17.06
N GLY A 75 -16.96 31.37 17.05
CA GLY A 75 -17.45 32.24 18.14
C GLY A 75 -16.81 31.94 19.50
N ASP A 76 -15.58 31.44 19.48
CA ASP A 76 -14.76 31.17 20.66
C ASP A 76 -13.60 32.15 20.78
N GLU A 77 -13.06 32.28 21.96
CA GLU A 77 -11.86 33.05 22.26
C GLU A 77 -10.76 32.12 22.78
N LEU A 78 -9.54 32.60 22.72
CA LEU A 78 -8.39 31.87 23.24
C LEU A 78 -7.91 32.51 24.54
N ALA A 79 -7.70 31.70 25.57
CA ALA A 79 -7.12 32.09 26.85
C ALA A 79 -5.74 31.46 27.03
N PHE A 80 -4.88 32.15 27.78
CA PHE A 80 -3.58 31.61 28.14
C PHE A 80 -3.70 30.56 29.23
N ASP A 81 -3.10 29.38 28.98
CA ASP A 81 -3.10 28.23 29.91
C ASP A 81 -1.69 28.10 30.53
N GLU A 82 -1.59 28.41 31.83
CA GLU A 82 -0.31 28.36 32.55
C GLU A 82 0.26 26.96 32.63
N ALA A 83 -0.60 25.95 32.82
CA ALA A 83 -0.15 24.54 32.87
C ALA A 83 0.42 24.06 31.52
N GLU A 84 -0.18 24.51 30.42
CA GLU A 84 0.36 24.21 29.08
C GLU A 84 1.66 24.96 28.83
N TRP A 85 1.77 26.22 29.31
CA TRP A 85 3.03 26.96 29.21
C TRP A 85 4.17 26.28 30.01
N GLU A 86 3.92 25.82 31.22
CA GLU A 86 4.91 25.05 31.99
C GLU A 86 5.32 23.77 31.27
N LYS A 87 4.38 23.07 30.59
CA LYS A 87 4.66 21.86 29.82
C LYS A 87 5.58 22.20 28.64
N ILE A 88 5.29 23.26 27.89
CA ILE A 88 6.10 23.75 26.78
C ILE A 88 7.51 24.09 27.28
N THR A 89 7.61 24.83 28.36
CA THR A 89 8.92 25.23 28.97
C THR A 89 9.73 23.99 29.35
N ARG A 90 9.10 23.01 30.00
CA ARG A 90 9.77 21.73 30.34
C ARG A 90 10.22 20.95 29.13
N PHE A 91 9.45 20.97 28.06
CA PHE A 91 9.80 20.30 26.80
C PHE A 91 11.07 20.89 26.18
N PHE A 92 11.16 22.23 26.12
CA PHE A 92 12.36 22.92 25.64
C PHE A 92 13.58 22.65 26.53
N ALA A 93 13.41 22.72 27.84
CA ALA A 93 14.50 22.49 28.83
C ALA A 93 15.09 21.07 28.68
N ARG A 94 14.27 20.03 28.41
CA ARG A 94 14.75 18.65 28.17
C ARG A 94 15.67 18.54 26.95
N SER A 95 15.49 19.41 25.96
CA SER A 95 16.34 19.46 24.76
C SER A 95 17.49 20.48 24.87
N GLY A 96 17.73 21.04 26.05
CA GLY A 96 18.78 22.05 26.28
C GLY A 96 18.49 23.40 25.62
N ARG A 97 17.21 23.69 25.31
CA ARG A 97 16.79 24.94 24.67
C ARG A 97 15.94 25.77 25.61
N GLU A 98 15.93 27.08 25.37
CA GLU A 98 15.05 28.01 26.06
C GLU A 98 13.84 28.38 25.21
N THR A 99 12.71 28.66 25.84
CA THR A 99 11.55 29.22 25.20
C THR A 99 11.77 30.68 24.83
N THR A 100 11.18 31.10 23.72
CA THR A 100 11.15 32.49 23.27
C THR A 100 9.76 33.09 23.52
N PRO A 101 9.63 34.44 23.58
CA PRO A 101 8.32 35.08 23.86
C PRO A 101 7.20 34.64 22.93
N ASN A 102 7.50 34.34 21.67
CA ASN A 102 6.52 33.88 20.68
C ASN A 102 6.00 32.46 20.99
N ASN A 103 6.71 31.62 21.74
CA ASN A 103 6.21 30.33 22.17
C ASN A 103 4.96 30.42 23.07
N ARG A 104 4.74 31.59 23.72
CA ARG A 104 3.53 31.82 24.52
C ARG A 104 2.23 31.67 23.71
N LYS A 105 2.28 31.97 22.43
CA LYS A 105 1.16 31.75 21.50
C LYS A 105 0.71 30.28 21.48
N GLN A 106 1.60 29.34 21.63
CA GLN A 106 1.25 27.91 21.65
C GLN A 106 0.43 27.53 22.89
N ALA A 107 0.62 28.23 24.02
CA ALA A 107 -0.13 27.99 25.26
C ALA A 107 -1.54 28.63 25.28
N MET A 108 -1.97 29.26 24.18
CA MET A 108 -3.35 29.76 24.03
C MET A 108 -4.27 28.59 23.73
N VAL A 109 -5.36 28.43 24.52
CA VAL A 109 -6.31 27.33 24.39
C VAL A 109 -7.74 27.85 24.28
N PRO A 110 -8.70 27.10 23.69
CA PRO A 110 -10.11 27.50 23.62
C PRO A 110 -10.73 27.79 24.99
N THR A 111 -11.60 28.79 25.06
CA THR A 111 -12.35 29.15 26.28
C THR A 111 -13.67 28.38 26.40
N LYS A 112 -14.36 28.10 25.29
CA LYS A 112 -15.61 27.34 25.21
C LYS A 112 -15.38 25.93 24.71
N GLY A 113 -14.45 25.75 23.75
CA GLY A 113 -14.03 24.47 23.23
C GLY A 113 -13.13 23.70 24.19
N HIS A 114 -12.42 22.71 23.65
CA HIS A 114 -11.52 21.86 24.43
C HIS A 114 -10.11 21.89 23.85
N LYS A 115 -9.09 21.96 24.72
CA LYS A 115 -7.72 21.67 24.27
C LYS A 115 -7.55 20.17 24.07
N ILE A 116 -6.79 19.78 23.03
CA ILE A 116 -6.36 18.41 22.79
C ILE A 116 -4.89 18.30 23.19
N ILE A 117 -4.58 17.35 24.09
CA ILE A 117 -3.23 17.20 24.64
C ILE A 117 -2.27 16.71 23.57
N ASN A 118 -1.12 17.36 23.46
CA ASN A 118 0.01 16.90 22.65
C ASN A 118 1.11 16.35 23.57
N ASN A 119 1.28 15.03 23.63
CA ASN A 119 2.32 14.39 24.44
C ASN A 119 3.66 14.28 23.68
N HIS A 120 3.68 14.55 22.38
CA HIS A 120 4.81 14.32 21.49
C HIS A 120 5.42 15.60 20.90
N GLY A 121 4.90 16.76 21.28
CA GLY A 121 5.35 18.07 20.82
C GLY A 121 4.97 19.20 21.76
N THR A 122 5.06 20.44 21.26
CA THR A 122 4.84 21.66 22.07
C THR A 122 3.46 22.28 21.89
N ALA A 123 2.85 22.17 20.71
CA ALA A 123 1.59 22.84 20.43
C ALA A 123 0.39 21.91 20.76
N PRO A 124 -0.48 22.26 21.72
CA PRO A 124 -1.72 21.55 21.93
C PRO A 124 -2.64 21.72 20.74
N GLY A 125 -3.42 20.70 20.44
CA GLY A 125 -4.54 20.77 19.51
C GLY A 125 -5.73 21.52 20.12
N ALA A 126 -6.76 21.71 19.33
CA ALA A 126 -7.99 22.35 19.76
C ALA A 126 -9.23 21.68 19.15
N TRP A 127 -10.31 21.69 19.89
CA TRP A 127 -11.63 21.25 19.46
C TRP A 127 -12.63 22.37 19.69
N PHE A 128 -13.29 22.80 18.63
CA PHE A 128 -14.33 23.83 18.66
C PHE A 128 -15.66 23.24 18.24
N GLU A 129 -16.74 23.75 18.82
CA GLU A 129 -18.11 23.36 18.46
C GLU A 129 -19.02 24.57 18.41
N GLN A 130 -19.83 24.64 17.38
CA GLN A 130 -20.86 25.64 17.23
C GLN A 130 -21.97 25.14 16.31
N GLU A 131 -23.23 25.21 16.77
CA GLU A 131 -24.44 24.97 15.95
C GLU A 131 -24.42 23.62 15.20
N GLY A 132 -23.90 22.56 15.82
CA GLY A 132 -23.81 21.23 15.22
C GLY A 132 -22.57 20.98 14.38
N HIS A 133 -21.72 22.00 14.18
CA HIS A 133 -20.44 21.87 13.49
C HIS A 133 -19.28 21.69 14.49
N CYS A 134 -18.32 20.88 14.12
CA CYS A 134 -17.08 20.67 14.86
C CYS A 134 -15.85 21.06 14.04
N ALA A 135 -14.84 21.64 14.70
CA ALA A 135 -13.51 21.80 14.11
C ALA A 135 -12.45 21.20 15.04
N VAL A 136 -11.60 20.35 14.47
CA VAL A 136 -10.50 19.69 15.16
C VAL A 136 -9.18 20.16 14.58
N LEU A 137 -8.31 20.70 15.41
CA LEU A 137 -7.02 21.23 15.01
C LEU A 137 -5.90 20.38 15.59
N MET A 138 -4.99 19.93 14.73
CA MET A 138 -3.83 19.10 15.09
C MET A 138 -2.53 19.69 14.52
N PRO A 139 -1.36 19.36 15.08
CA PRO A 139 -0.08 19.82 14.56
C PRO A 139 0.18 19.40 13.11
N GLY A 140 1.01 20.17 12.39
CA GLY A 140 1.44 19.83 11.04
C GLY A 140 2.47 18.71 10.98
N VAL A 141 3.22 18.50 12.04
CA VAL A 141 4.28 17.47 12.13
C VAL A 141 3.64 16.07 12.16
N PRO A 142 3.94 15.19 11.19
CA PRO A 142 3.19 13.94 11.01
C PRO A 142 3.16 13.01 12.24
N HIS A 143 4.27 12.86 12.96
CA HIS A 143 4.30 11.98 14.12
C HIS A 143 3.48 12.54 15.30
N GLU A 144 3.49 13.85 15.53
CA GLU A 144 2.66 14.52 16.54
C GLU A 144 1.17 14.40 16.21
N MET A 145 0.82 14.68 14.95
CA MET A 145 -0.55 14.60 14.44
C MET A 145 -1.14 13.19 14.58
N LYS A 146 -0.38 12.16 14.16
CA LYS A 146 -0.81 10.76 14.26
C LYS A 146 -1.01 10.30 15.71
N ALA A 147 -0.07 10.67 16.60
CA ALA A 147 -0.20 10.35 18.01
C ALA A 147 -1.43 11.05 18.64
N MET A 148 -1.64 12.33 18.36
CA MET A 148 -2.79 13.10 18.84
C MET A 148 -4.11 12.53 18.30
N TRP A 149 -4.14 12.13 17.03
CA TRP A 149 -5.28 11.45 16.43
C TRP A 149 -5.62 10.17 17.20
N THR A 150 -4.66 9.28 17.38
CA THR A 150 -4.86 7.97 18.00
C THR A 150 -5.21 8.07 19.48
N GLU A 151 -4.51 8.95 20.21
CA GLU A 151 -4.66 9.07 21.68
C GLU A 151 -5.91 9.86 22.09
N SER A 152 -6.35 10.83 21.27
CA SER A 152 -7.38 11.78 21.69
C SER A 152 -8.51 11.95 20.68
N VAL A 153 -8.25 12.28 19.43
CA VAL A 153 -9.29 12.67 18.47
C VAL A 153 -10.16 11.49 18.06
N ARG A 154 -9.54 10.37 17.69
CA ARG A 154 -10.26 9.15 17.29
C ARG A 154 -11.22 8.65 18.38
N PRO A 155 -10.81 8.51 19.66
CA PRO A 155 -11.72 8.15 20.74
C PRO A 155 -12.89 9.13 20.93
N LEU A 156 -12.65 10.44 20.80
CA LEU A 156 -13.69 11.46 20.91
C LEU A 156 -14.73 11.34 19.78
N LEU A 157 -14.29 11.08 18.56
CA LEU A 157 -15.18 10.86 17.42
C LEU A 157 -15.99 9.57 17.58
N LEU A 158 -15.35 8.48 18.01
CA LEU A 158 -16.03 7.20 18.27
C LEU A 158 -17.13 7.35 19.35
N ALA A 159 -16.85 8.07 20.42
CA ALA A 159 -17.84 8.29 21.50
C ALA A 159 -19.10 9.06 21.04
N ARG A 160 -19.04 9.73 19.89
CA ARG A 160 -20.17 10.46 19.29
C ARG A 160 -20.97 9.65 18.27
N GLN A 161 -20.45 8.51 17.86
CA GLN A 161 -21.14 7.64 16.92
C GLN A 161 -22.14 6.74 17.64
N ASN A 162 -23.36 6.68 17.09
CA ASN A 162 -24.41 5.77 17.58
C ASN A 162 -24.33 4.38 16.94
N CYS A 163 -23.22 4.04 16.27
CA CYS A 163 -23.04 2.79 15.56
C CYS A 163 -21.55 2.43 15.50
N THR A 164 -21.27 1.14 15.39
CA THR A 164 -19.95 0.59 15.16
C THR A 164 -19.76 0.33 13.65
N LEU A 165 -18.57 0.59 13.16
CA LEU A 165 -18.16 0.21 11.81
C LEU A 165 -17.17 -0.93 11.89
N HIS A 166 -17.42 -1.93 11.08
CA HIS A 166 -16.48 -3.04 10.85
C HIS A 166 -16.12 -3.08 9.37
N SER A 167 -14.84 -3.30 9.06
CA SER A 167 -14.39 -3.41 7.67
C SER A 167 -13.53 -4.66 7.48
N VAL A 168 -13.69 -5.29 6.31
CA VAL A 168 -12.84 -6.36 5.81
C VAL A 168 -12.31 -5.94 4.44
N THR A 169 -11.03 -6.15 4.19
CA THR A 169 -10.40 -5.78 2.92
C THR A 169 -9.92 -7.03 2.20
N LEU A 170 -10.59 -7.39 1.10
CA LEU A 170 -10.18 -8.48 0.23
C LEU A 170 -9.05 -8.04 -0.68
N ARG A 171 -8.05 -8.88 -0.82
CA ARG A 171 -6.91 -8.69 -1.72
C ARG A 171 -7.12 -9.53 -2.97
N VAL A 172 -7.15 -8.89 -4.14
CA VAL A 172 -7.58 -9.52 -5.40
C VAL A 172 -6.54 -9.34 -6.48
N LEU A 173 -6.01 -10.43 -7.03
CA LEU A 173 -5.13 -10.41 -8.20
C LEU A 173 -5.93 -10.12 -9.46
N GLY A 174 -5.48 -9.15 -10.25
CA GLY A 174 -6.10 -8.82 -11.53
C GLY A 174 -6.19 -7.32 -11.80
N GLY A 175 -6.73 -6.99 -12.96
CA GLY A 175 -6.97 -5.61 -13.39
C GLY A 175 -8.34 -5.12 -12.95
N GLU A 176 -8.41 -3.83 -12.57
CA GLU A 176 -9.61 -3.15 -12.06
C GLU A 176 -10.86 -3.38 -12.92
N SER A 177 -10.79 -3.11 -14.23
CA SER A 177 -11.95 -3.22 -15.12
C SER A 177 -12.57 -4.61 -15.15
N ASN A 178 -11.76 -5.68 -15.08
CA ASN A 178 -12.25 -7.04 -15.07
C ASN A 178 -12.91 -7.39 -13.73
N ILE A 179 -12.27 -6.96 -12.63
CA ILE A 179 -12.80 -7.18 -11.28
C ILE A 179 -14.10 -6.40 -11.10
N GLU A 180 -14.12 -5.11 -11.44
CA GLU A 180 -15.32 -4.27 -11.34
C GLU A 180 -16.49 -4.84 -12.14
N TYR A 181 -16.25 -5.23 -13.40
CA TYR A 181 -17.28 -5.83 -14.25
C TYR A 181 -17.95 -7.04 -13.60
N ARG A 182 -17.17 -7.90 -12.94
CA ARG A 182 -17.67 -9.11 -12.29
C ARG A 182 -18.48 -8.85 -11.03
N VAL A 183 -18.12 -7.79 -10.28
CA VAL A 183 -18.71 -7.51 -8.96
C VAL A 183 -19.55 -6.23 -8.90
N LYS A 184 -19.78 -5.56 -10.04
CA LYS A 184 -20.43 -4.25 -10.12
C LYS A 184 -21.69 -4.14 -9.27
N HIS A 185 -22.58 -5.15 -9.34
CA HIS A 185 -23.84 -5.16 -8.60
C HIS A 185 -23.65 -5.25 -7.06
N LEU A 186 -22.49 -5.67 -6.59
CA LEU A 186 -22.15 -5.69 -5.17
C LEU A 186 -21.61 -4.34 -4.68
N LEU A 187 -21.17 -3.45 -5.59
CA LEU A 187 -20.66 -2.12 -5.21
C LEU A 187 -21.78 -1.11 -4.93
N GLU A 188 -23.00 -1.41 -5.37
CA GLU A 188 -24.17 -0.53 -5.21
C GLU A 188 -24.94 -0.77 -3.88
N ASN A 189 -24.47 -1.71 -3.04
CA ASN A 189 -25.15 -2.05 -1.79
C ASN A 189 -25.00 -0.95 -0.73
N ALA A 190 -26.07 -0.64 -0.03
CA ALA A 190 -26.10 0.45 0.95
C ALA A 190 -25.41 0.09 2.27
N ASN A 191 -25.53 -1.18 2.73
CA ASN A 191 -24.90 -1.67 3.95
C ASN A 191 -24.88 -3.23 3.96
N PRO A 192 -23.72 -3.89 4.01
CA PRO A 192 -22.38 -3.29 3.93
C PRO A 192 -22.11 -2.59 2.60
N THR A 193 -21.36 -1.50 2.63
CA THR A 193 -20.82 -0.88 1.41
C THR A 193 -19.59 -1.64 0.91
N ALA A 194 -19.30 -1.57 -0.38
CA ALA A 194 -18.03 -2.09 -0.93
C ALA A 194 -17.42 -1.10 -1.92
N ALA A 195 -16.10 -0.97 -1.89
CA ALA A 195 -15.34 -0.10 -2.78
C ALA A 195 -14.08 -0.80 -3.29
N ILE A 196 -13.73 -0.54 -4.57
CA ILE A 196 -12.52 -1.08 -5.21
C ILE A 196 -11.43 -0.01 -5.21
N TYR A 197 -10.23 -0.37 -4.81
CA TYR A 197 -9.03 0.45 -4.87
C TYR A 197 -7.96 -0.26 -5.70
N CYS A 198 -7.52 0.41 -6.77
CA CYS A 198 -6.55 -0.16 -7.69
C CYS A 198 -5.12 0.02 -7.17
N LYS A 199 -4.33 -1.05 -7.25
CA LYS A 199 -2.88 -1.06 -6.99
C LYS A 199 -2.13 -1.69 -8.16
N THR A 200 -0.82 -1.68 -8.11
CA THR A 200 0.00 -2.24 -9.19
C THR A 200 -0.15 -3.75 -9.27
N GLY A 201 -0.96 -4.23 -10.21
CA GLY A 201 -1.19 -5.66 -10.48
C GLY A 201 -2.19 -6.36 -9.58
N GLU A 202 -2.89 -5.61 -8.73
CA GLU A 202 -3.94 -6.12 -7.85
C GLU A 202 -4.97 -5.04 -7.53
N CYS A 203 -6.07 -5.43 -6.91
CA CYS A 203 -7.06 -4.54 -6.33
C CYS A 203 -7.30 -4.90 -4.87
N GLU A 204 -7.71 -3.90 -4.09
CA GLU A 204 -8.33 -4.07 -2.78
C GLU A 204 -9.83 -3.87 -2.92
N ILE A 205 -10.63 -4.76 -2.36
CA ILE A 205 -12.07 -4.56 -2.21
C ILE A 205 -12.34 -4.41 -0.73
N ARG A 206 -12.66 -3.18 -0.31
CA ARG A 206 -12.99 -2.88 1.07
C ARG A 206 -14.50 -2.97 1.26
N ILE A 207 -14.91 -3.84 2.17
CA ILE A 207 -16.29 -4.06 2.58
C ILE A 207 -16.44 -3.43 3.96
N THR A 208 -17.41 -2.53 4.14
CA THR A 208 -17.64 -1.84 5.43
C THR A 208 -19.10 -1.96 5.83
N ALA A 209 -19.35 -2.55 7.00
CA ALA A 209 -20.65 -2.64 7.60
C ALA A 209 -20.83 -1.59 8.70
N ARG A 210 -22.02 -1.00 8.74
CA ARG A 210 -22.50 -0.19 9.86
C ARG A 210 -23.45 -1.04 10.70
N ALA A 211 -23.12 -1.24 11.97
CA ALA A 211 -23.84 -2.16 12.86
C ALA A 211 -24.01 -1.58 14.28
N SER A 212 -24.82 -2.23 15.10
CA SER A 212 -25.02 -1.89 16.50
C SER A 212 -23.91 -2.38 17.42
N SER A 213 -23.15 -3.38 16.97
CA SER A 213 -22.01 -3.96 17.68
C SER A 213 -20.90 -4.36 16.72
N GLU A 214 -19.67 -4.54 17.22
CA GLU A 214 -18.52 -5.04 16.45
C GLU A 214 -18.82 -6.46 15.90
N GLU A 215 -19.40 -7.32 16.72
CA GLU A 215 -19.75 -8.69 16.33
C GLU A 215 -20.76 -8.74 15.17
N ASP A 216 -21.80 -7.89 15.22
CA ASP A 216 -22.78 -7.82 14.13
C ASP A 216 -22.13 -7.27 12.86
N GLY A 217 -21.24 -6.28 12.98
CA GLY A 217 -20.48 -5.70 11.87
C GLY A 217 -19.60 -6.74 11.20
N GLU A 218 -18.85 -7.53 11.99
CA GLU A 218 -18.04 -8.63 11.47
C GLU A 218 -18.88 -9.66 10.72
N LYS A 219 -19.99 -10.13 11.32
CA LYS A 219 -20.91 -11.09 10.68
C LYS A 219 -21.44 -10.55 9.33
N MET A 220 -21.83 -9.28 9.30
CA MET A 220 -22.32 -8.63 8.08
C MET A 220 -21.24 -8.57 7.01
N CYS A 221 -20.00 -8.16 7.35
CA CYS A 221 -18.89 -8.09 6.41
C CYS A 221 -18.53 -9.47 5.87
N ARG A 222 -18.40 -10.50 6.73
CA ARG A 222 -18.07 -11.86 6.31
C ARG A 222 -19.14 -12.48 5.41
N ALA A 223 -20.42 -12.31 5.75
CA ALA A 223 -21.52 -12.77 4.92
C ALA A 223 -21.54 -12.07 3.55
N TYR A 224 -21.13 -10.79 3.52
CA TYR A 224 -21.03 -10.05 2.26
C TYR A 224 -19.77 -10.40 1.47
N ALA A 225 -18.64 -10.61 2.12
CA ALA A 225 -17.39 -11.05 1.50
C ALA A 225 -17.54 -12.40 0.77
N THR A 226 -18.35 -13.32 1.30
CA THR A 226 -18.63 -14.61 0.65
C THR A 226 -19.10 -14.43 -0.79
N LYS A 227 -19.94 -13.42 -1.07
CA LYS A 227 -20.42 -13.15 -2.44
C LYS A 227 -19.28 -12.75 -3.39
N PHE A 228 -18.26 -12.07 -2.90
CA PHE A 228 -17.07 -11.75 -3.70
C PHE A 228 -16.19 -12.98 -3.93
N TYR A 229 -16.05 -13.85 -2.92
CA TYR A 229 -15.35 -15.12 -3.09
C TYR A 229 -16.05 -16.01 -4.14
N ASP A 230 -17.37 -16.09 -4.12
CA ASP A 230 -18.16 -16.87 -5.09
C ASP A 230 -17.95 -16.37 -6.54
N LEU A 231 -17.86 -15.06 -6.73
CA LEU A 231 -17.67 -14.46 -8.04
C LEU A 231 -16.22 -14.45 -8.51
N LEU A 232 -15.29 -14.15 -7.62
CA LEU A 232 -13.87 -13.91 -7.97
C LEU A 232 -13.02 -15.18 -7.81
N GLY A 233 -13.44 -16.10 -6.96
CA GLY A 233 -12.76 -17.37 -6.72
C GLY A 233 -11.30 -17.16 -6.33
N ASP A 234 -10.43 -17.90 -6.97
CA ASP A 234 -8.98 -17.87 -6.73
C ASP A 234 -8.32 -16.51 -6.99
N ALA A 235 -8.98 -15.55 -7.63
CA ALA A 235 -8.42 -14.21 -7.76
C ALA A 235 -8.32 -13.50 -6.41
N VAL A 236 -9.22 -13.80 -5.46
CA VAL A 236 -9.05 -13.35 -4.05
C VAL A 236 -7.97 -14.21 -3.43
N TYR A 237 -6.86 -13.60 -3.06
CA TYR A 237 -5.74 -14.35 -2.52
C TYR A 237 -5.64 -14.28 -0.98
N ASP A 238 -6.20 -13.23 -0.36
CA ASP A 238 -6.18 -13.02 1.09
C ASP A 238 -7.15 -11.91 1.52
N GLU A 239 -7.25 -11.72 2.84
CA GLU A 239 -7.97 -10.60 3.45
C GLU A 239 -7.12 -9.94 4.54
N ASP A 240 -7.31 -8.62 4.72
CA ASP A 240 -6.71 -7.78 5.77
C ASP A 240 -5.17 -7.85 5.88
N VAL A 241 -4.49 -8.20 4.79
CA VAL A 241 -3.02 -8.24 4.70
C VAL A 241 -2.46 -7.00 4.02
N ALA A 242 -1.22 -6.63 4.35
CA ALA A 242 -0.56 -5.45 3.76
C ALA A 242 -0.23 -5.64 2.28
N GLY A 243 0.10 -6.86 1.85
CA GLY A 243 0.45 -7.17 0.47
C GLY A 243 0.65 -8.66 0.20
N LEU A 244 0.85 -8.97 -1.08
CA LEU A 244 1.02 -10.34 -1.55
C LEU A 244 2.24 -11.05 -0.94
N GLU A 245 3.31 -10.32 -0.66
CA GLU A 245 4.51 -10.84 0.00
C GLU A 245 4.22 -11.41 1.39
N GLU A 246 3.31 -10.80 2.14
CA GLU A 246 2.89 -11.30 3.46
C GLU A 246 2.19 -12.65 3.35
N THR A 247 1.24 -12.76 2.41
CA THR A 247 0.55 -14.01 2.12
C THR A 247 1.51 -15.09 1.63
N VAL A 248 2.46 -14.74 0.76
CA VAL A 248 3.49 -15.68 0.26
C VAL A 248 4.32 -16.23 1.42
N VAL A 249 4.89 -15.36 2.26
CA VAL A 249 5.72 -15.78 3.40
C VAL A 249 4.94 -16.63 4.38
N ARG A 250 3.72 -16.23 4.72
CA ARG A 250 2.83 -16.99 5.61
C ARG A 250 2.53 -18.38 5.04
N THR A 251 2.10 -18.45 3.78
CA THR A 251 1.77 -19.73 3.13
C THR A 251 2.99 -20.65 3.04
N LEU A 252 4.17 -20.12 2.72
CA LEU A 252 5.40 -20.91 2.70
C LEU A 252 5.72 -21.50 4.07
N LYS A 253 5.60 -20.72 5.15
CA LYS A 253 5.80 -21.19 6.52
C LYS A 253 4.82 -22.29 6.90
N GLU A 254 3.54 -22.09 6.63
CA GLU A 254 2.46 -23.05 6.92
C GLU A 254 2.68 -24.39 6.20
N GLN A 255 3.23 -24.34 4.98
CA GLN A 255 3.51 -25.53 4.17
C GLN A 255 4.90 -26.12 4.39
N GLY A 256 5.76 -25.47 5.20
CA GLY A 256 7.15 -25.90 5.41
C GLY A 256 8.00 -25.82 4.14
N LEU A 257 7.71 -24.87 3.25
CA LEU A 257 8.37 -24.68 1.95
C LEU A 257 9.31 -23.48 1.97
N THR A 258 10.34 -23.56 1.13
CA THR A 258 11.34 -22.51 0.92
C THR A 258 11.24 -21.90 -0.48
N LEU A 259 11.63 -20.62 -0.60
CA LEU A 259 11.59 -19.85 -1.84
C LEU A 259 12.98 -19.29 -2.17
N SER A 260 13.35 -19.31 -3.46
CA SER A 260 14.47 -18.53 -4.00
C SER A 260 14.04 -17.71 -5.23
N THR A 261 14.84 -16.71 -5.58
CA THR A 261 14.57 -15.82 -6.72
C THR A 261 15.77 -15.71 -7.64
N ALA A 262 15.52 -15.64 -8.96
CA ALA A 262 16.52 -15.25 -9.97
C ALA A 262 16.03 -14.03 -10.76
N GLU A 263 16.57 -12.87 -10.46
CA GLU A 263 16.07 -11.59 -10.91
C GLU A 263 16.98 -10.90 -11.93
N SER A 264 16.43 -10.58 -13.09
CA SER A 264 17.10 -9.74 -14.10
C SER A 264 16.55 -8.31 -14.02
N CYS A 265 15.52 -7.97 -14.79
CA CYS A 265 15.00 -6.58 -14.86
C CYS A 265 14.42 -6.06 -13.54
N THR A 266 14.00 -6.89 -12.62
CA THR A 266 13.51 -6.51 -11.28
C THR A 266 14.65 -6.14 -10.32
N GLY A 267 15.88 -6.71 -10.53
CA GLY A 267 17.11 -6.28 -9.86
C GLY A 267 17.05 -6.37 -8.33
N GLY A 268 16.48 -7.44 -7.78
CA GLY A 268 16.34 -7.67 -6.33
C GLY A 268 15.01 -7.19 -5.73
N MET A 269 14.07 -6.70 -6.51
CA MET A 269 12.79 -6.18 -6.02
C MET A 269 11.90 -7.28 -5.40
N ILE A 270 11.93 -8.50 -5.94
CA ILE A 270 11.17 -9.63 -5.39
C ILE A 270 11.76 -10.02 -4.04
N ALA A 271 13.09 -10.19 -3.98
CA ALA A 271 13.80 -10.48 -2.74
C ALA A 271 13.57 -9.40 -1.69
N GLN A 272 13.63 -8.13 -2.07
CA GLN A 272 13.36 -6.99 -1.17
C GLN A 272 11.93 -7.03 -0.61
N ARG A 273 10.93 -7.33 -1.43
CA ARG A 273 9.53 -7.45 -0.96
C ARG A 273 9.38 -8.62 0.01
N VAL A 274 9.91 -9.80 -0.30
CA VAL A 274 9.85 -10.96 0.61
C VAL A 274 10.55 -10.65 1.92
N THR A 275 11.74 -10.05 1.89
CA THR A 275 12.53 -9.74 3.09
C THR A 275 11.97 -8.56 3.90
N SER A 276 11.02 -7.78 3.36
CA SER A 276 10.30 -6.76 4.14
C SER A 276 9.32 -7.35 5.16
N VAL A 277 8.95 -8.64 4.98
CA VAL A 277 8.06 -9.35 5.89
C VAL A 277 8.86 -9.93 7.06
N SER A 278 8.44 -9.66 8.29
CA SER A 278 9.08 -10.20 9.49
C SER A 278 9.03 -11.74 9.50
N GLY A 279 10.16 -12.37 9.83
CA GLY A 279 10.30 -13.83 9.84
C GLY A 279 10.46 -14.48 8.47
N SER A 280 10.64 -13.71 7.40
CA SER A 280 10.91 -14.25 6.05
C SER A 280 12.19 -15.09 5.96
N SER A 281 13.14 -14.90 6.87
CA SER A 281 14.38 -15.70 6.92
C SER A 281 14.16 -17.20 7.13
N GLU A 282 12.98 -17.61 7.59
CA GLU A 282 12.63 -19.03 7.74
C GLU A 282 12.32 -19.69 6.40
N VAL A 283 11.91 -18.91 5.39
CA VAL A 283 11.43 -19.40 4.09
C VAL A 283 12.22 -18.88 2.89
N PHE A 284 13.07 -17.87 3.06
CA PHE A 284 13.80 -17.22 1.98
C PHE A 284 15.28 -17.11 2.29
N GLY A 285 16.08 -18.01 1.70
CA GLY A 285 17.52 -18.06 1.92
C GLY A 285 18.38 -17.45 0.81
N TYR A 286 17.88 -17.44 -0.43
CA TYR A 286 18.67 -17.03 -1.60
C TYR A 286 17.91 -16.16 -2.58
N GLY A 287 18.52 -15.03 -2.94
CA GLY A 287 18.07 -14.16 -4.02
C GLY A 287 19.22 -13.87 -5.00
N PHE A 288 19.13 -14.38 -6.22
CA PHE A 288 20.15 -14.20 -7.25
C PHE A 288 19.81 -13.02 -8.15
N VAL A 289 20.60 -11.95 -8.09
CA VAL A 289 20.49 -10.84 -9.05
C VAL A 289 21.34 -11.17 -10.28
N THR A 290 20.68 -11.71 -11.30
CA THR A 290 21.30 -12.19 -12.54
C THR A 290 21.14 -11.17 -13.67
N TYR A 291 21.59 -9.93 -13.44
CA TYR A 291 21.33 -8.81 -14.35
C TYR A 291 22.07 -8.95 -15.68
N TRP A 292 23.32 -9.38 -15.65
CA TRP A 292 24.13 -9.68 -16.82
C TRP A 292 23.91 -11.13 -17.30
N GLU A 293 24.11 -11.38 -18.59
CA GLU A 293 24.06 -12.74 -19.15
C GLU A 293 25.04 -13.69 -18.46
N GLN A 294 26.27 -13.23 -18.24
CA GLN A 294 27.30 -13.99 -17.50
C GLN A 294 26.86 -14.33 -16.07
N ALA A 295 26.08 -13.48 -15.41
CA ALA A 295 25.56 -13.78 -14.08
C ALA A 295 24.49 -14.88 -14.14
N LYS A 296 23.66 -14.92 -15.20
CA LYS A 296 22.71 -16.02 -15.42
C LYS A 296 23.42 -17.37 -15.53
N THR A 297 24.52 -17.38 -16.30
CA THR A 297 25.33 -18.61 -16.45
C THR A 297 26.05 -19.00 -15.14
N ARG A 298 26.71 -18.03 -14.50
CA ARG A 298 27.56 -18.33 -13.33
C ARG A 298 26.76 -18.66 -12.06
N LEU A 299 25.64 -18.02 -11.85
CA LEU A 299 24.90 -18.11 -10.58
C LEU A 299 23.78 -19.14 -10.64
N VAL A 300 23.12 -19.28 -11.77
CA VAL A 300 21.97 -20.17 -11.92
C VAL A 300 22.06 -21.09 -13.15
N GLY A 301 23.25 -21.29 -13.70
CA GLY A 301 23.58 -22.32 -14.66
C GLY A 301 22.85 -22.23 -16.03
N VAL A 302 22.40 -21.06 -16.44
CA VAL A 302 21.82 -20.90 -17.79
C VAL A 302 22.93 -21.01 -18.83
N GLU A 303 22.82 -21.95 -19.77
CA GLU A 303 23.82 -22.17 -20.78
C GLU A 303 23.94 -21.00 -21.77
N PRO A 304 25.17 -20.57 -22.10
CA PRO A 304 25.41 -19.49 -23.09
C PRO A 304 24.71 -19.75 -24.44
N GLU A 305 24.64 -21.00 -24.84
CA GLU A 305 24.01 -21.45 -26.09
C GLU A 305 22.49 -21.22 -26.06
N VAL A 306 21.84 -21.40 -24.93
CA VAL A 306 20.41 -21.12 -24.74
C VAL A 306 20.15 -19.61 -24.85
N ILE A 307 21.01 -18.79 -24.24
CA ILE A 307 20.92 -17.33 -24.34
C ILE A 307 21.13 -16.87 -25.79
N ALA A 308 22.15 -17.39 -26.45
CA ALA A 308 22.47 -17.03 -27.83
C ALA A 308 21.35 -17.43 -28.81
N LYS A 309 20.74 -18.61 -28.63
CA LYS A 309 19.69 -19.13 -29.51
C LYS A 309 18.36 -18.39 -29.34
N TYR A 310 17.92 -18.16 -28.08
CA TYR A 310 16.56 -17.70 -27.78
C TYR A 310 16.49 -16.22 -27.38
N ASN A 311 17.60 -15.54 -27.21
CA ASN A 311 17.76 -14.22 -26.58
C ASN A 311 17.60 -14.28 -25.05
N VAL A 312 18.25 -13.34 -24.36
CA VAL A 312 18.24 -13.23 -22.91
C VAL A 312 16.83 -12.98 -22.33
N VAL A 313 15.93 -12.40 -23.12
CA VAL A 313 14.52 -12.18 -22.78
C VAL A 313 13.65 -13.17 -23.55
N SER A 314 13.48 -14.36 -22.99
CA SER A 314 12.72 -15.45 -23.62
C SER A 314 12.18 -16.43 -22.59
N ALA A 315 11.19 -17.22 -23.00
CA ALA A 315 10.59 -18.27 -22.19
C ALA A 315 11.61 -19.35 -21.78
N PRO A 316 12.45 -19.88 -22.71
CA PRO A 316 13.52 -20.83 -22.34
C PRO A 316 14.47 -20.29 -21.28
N VAL A 317 14.92 -19.04 -21.40
CA VAL A 317 15.84 -18.43 -20.43
C VAL A 317 15.15 -18.26 -19.06
N ALA A 318 13.88 -17.81 -19.03
CA ALA A 318 13.13 -17.73 -17.77
C ALA A 318 12.99 -19.12 -17.11
N ALA A 319 12.65 -20.16 -17.86
CA ALA A 319 12.57 -21.52 -17.35
C ALA A 319 13.90 -21.99 -16.74
N ARG A 320 15.01 -21.81 -17.49
CA ARG A 320 16.36 -22.19 -17.04
C ARG A 320 16.81 -21.42 -15.79
N MET A 321 16.50 -20.13 -15.73
CA MET A 321 16.79 -19.32 -14.53
C MET A 321 16.07 -19.84 -13.29
N ALA A 322 14.78 -20.22 -13.41
CA ALA A 322 14.02 -20.73 -12.27
C ALA A 322 14.54 -22.10 -11.80
N LEU A 323 14.74 -23.05 -12.75
CA LEU A 323 15.30 -24.38 -12.45
C LEU A 323 16.71 -24.28 -11.85
N GLY A 324 17.54 -23.41 -12.43
CA GLY A 324 18.89 -23.18 -11.93
C GLY A 324 18.93 -22.54 -10.55
N ALA A 325 18.01 -21.62 -10.26
CA ALA A 325 17.88 -21.03 -8.92
C ALA A 325 17.43 -22.07 -7.88
N ALA A 326 16.48 -22.96 -8.22
CA ALA A 326 16.08 -24.05 -7.37
C ALA A 326 17.25 -25.00 -7.08
N ALA A 327 17.99 -25.40 -8.11
CA ALA A 327 19.15 -26.27 -7.98
C ALA A 327 20.30 -25.66 -7.16
N ALA A 328 20.60 -24.37 -7.40
CA ALA A 328 21.68 -23.68 -6.70
C ALA A 328 21.37 -23.37 -5.23
N SER A 329 20.10 -23.17 -4.88
CA SER A 329 19.67 -22.84 -3.51
C SER A 329 19.19 -24.05 -2.71
N GLY A 330 18.75 -25.12 -3.38
CA GLY A 330 18.04 -26.24 -2.75
C GLY A 330 16.62 -25.86 -2.28
N SER A 331 16.05 -24.75 -2.76
CA SER A 331 14.70 -24.32 -2.36
C SER A 331 13.61 -25.14 -3.06
N ASP A 332 12.48 -25.32 -2.38
CA ASP A 332 11.31 -26.07 -2.89
C ASP A 332 10.63 -25.34 -4.04
N ILE A 333 10.64 -24.02 -4.01
CA ILE A 333 10.07 -23.14 -5.04
C ILE A 333 11.14 -22.12 -5.46
N ALA A 334 11.28 -21.90 -6.76
CA ALA A 334 12.12 -20.85 -7.30
C ALA A 334 11.36 -20.04 -8.34
N VAL A 335 11.44 -18.71 -8.26
CA VAL A 335 10.86 -17.83 -9.28
C VAL A 335 11.95 -17.07 -10.02
N SER A 336 11.76 -16.88 -11.31
CA SER A 336 12.69 -16.12 -12.15
C SER A 336 11.98 -15.02 -12.93
N VAL A 337 12.71 -13.97 -13.26
CA VAL A 337 12.22 -12.87 -14.09
C VAL A 337 13.31 -12.42 -15.07
N THR A 338 12.98 -12.41 -16.37
CA THR A 338 13.78 -11.75 -17.41
C THR A 338 12.88 -10.91 -18.30
N GLY A 339 13.30 -9.69 -18.68
CA GLY A 339 12.42 -8.80 -19.43
C GLY A 339 13.03 -7.48 -19.84
N VAL A 340 12.34 -6.78 -20.74
CA VAL A 340 12.69 -5.46 -21.24
C VAL A 340 11.92 -4.39 -20.47
N ALA A 341 12.53 -3.84 -19.42
CA ALA A 341 11.86 -2.84 -18.58
C ALA A 341 11.81 -1.43 -19.21
N GLY A 342 12.62 -1.16 -20.22
CA GLY A 342 12.68 0.13 -20.89
C GLY A 342 13.51 1.21 -20.15
N PRO A 343 13.54 2.46 -20.68
CA PRO A 343 12.81 2.92 -21.88
C PRO A 343 13.40 2.43 -23.20
N THR A 344 14.59 1.83 -23.21
CA THR A 344 15.31 1.31 -24.37
C THR A 344 15.48 -0.21 -24.31
N GLY A 345 16.00 -0.83 -25.39
CA GLY A 345 16.40 -2.25 -25.41
C GLY A 345 15.32 -3.23 -25.89
N GLY A 346 14.18 -2.75 -26.39
CA GLY A 346 13.19 -3.60 -27.08
C GLY A 346 13.48 -3.79 -28.57
N ASP A 347 12.92 -4.86 -29.12
CA ASP A 347 12.86 -5.16 -30.55
C ASP A 347 11.40 -5.40 -30.99
N GLU A 348 11.16 -5.73 -32.26
CA GLU A 348 9.81 -5.99 -32.80
C GLU A 348 9.15 -7.23 -32.16
N VAL A 349 9.93 -8.23 -31.77
CA VAL A 349 9.47 -9.48 -31.17
C VAL A 349 9.28 -9.30 -29.66
N ARG A 350 10.12 -8.47 -29.02
CA ARG A 350 10.16 -8.21 -27.59
C ARG A 350 10.14 -6.71 -27.31
N PRO A 351 9.02 -6.04 -27.58
CA PRO A 351 8.92 -4.61 -27.31
C PRO A 351 9.12 -4.32 -25.82
N VAL A 352 9.46 -3.07 -25.48
CA VAL A 352 9.55 -2.61 -24.10
C VAL A 352 8.24 -2.95 -23.36
N GLY A 353 8.35 -3.53 -22.18
CA GLY A 353 7.22 -4.06 -21.40
C GLY A 353 7.07 -5.58 -21.48
N THR A 354 7.82 -6.26 -22.36
CA THR A 354 7.85 -7.73 -22.45
C THR A 354 8.65 -8.32 -21.30
N VAL A 355 8.03 -9.22 -20.55
CA VAL A 355 8.65 -9.95 -19.42
C VAL A 355 8.29 -11.42 -19.50
N TYR A 356 9.26 -12.29 -19.29
CA TYR A 356 9.04 -13.71 -19.06
C TYR A 356 9.36 -14.06 -17.61
N LEU A 357 8.49 -14.85 -17.01
CA LEU A 357 8.58 -15.34 -15.64
C LEU A 357 8.67 -16.85 -15.67
N GLY A 358 9.52 -17.42 -14.86
CA GLY A 358 9.57 -18.85 -14.58
C GLY A 358 9.23 -19.11 -13.13
N ALA A 359 8.51 -20.19 -12.83
CA ALA A 359 8.23 -20.62 -11.47
C ALA A 359 8.40 -22.14 -11.40
N ALA A 360 9.43 -22.62 -10.70
CA ALA A 360 9.76 -24.03 -10.57
C ALA A 360 9.30 -24.58 -9.22
N ARG A 361 8.73 -25.79 -9.23
CA ARG A 361 8.46 -26.62 -8.06
C ARG A 361 8.54 -28.09 -8.43
N GLY A 362 9.37 -28.86 -7.69
CA GLY A 362 9.62 -30.27 -8.00
C GLY A 362 10.14 -30.43 -9.44
N ASP A 363 9.51 -31.32 -10.20
CA ASP A 363 9.94 -31.69 -11.56
C ASP A 363 9.33 -30.80 -12.67
N THR A 364 8.74 -29.66 -12.34
CA THR A 364 8.07 -28.82 -13.33
C THR A 364 8.40 -27.34 -13.13
N VAL A 365 8.69 -26.65 -14.22
CA VAL A 365 8.72 -25.19 -14.29
C VAL A 365 7.54 -24.68 -15.11
N TYR A 366 6.83 -23.71 -14.59
CA TYR A 366 5.73 -23.00 -15.23
C TYR A 366 6.23 -21.67 -15.75
N VAL A 367 6.05 -21.39 -17.03
CA VAL A 367 6.49 -20.13 -17.66
C VAL A 367 5.29 -19.28 -18.00
N GLN A 368 5.38 -18.00 -17.74
CA GLN A 368 4.37 -16.99 -18.07
C GLN A 368 5.02 -15.85 -18.87
N LYS A 369 4.30 -15.33 -19.86
CA LYS A 369 4.62 -14.06 -20.54
C LYS A 369 3.73 -12.97 -19.95
N LEU A 370 4.33 -11.86 -19.56
CA LEU A 370 3.66 -10.64 -19.13
C LEU A 370 4.01 -9.53 -20.11
N PHE A 371 3.00 -8.78 -20.56
CA PHE A 371 3.19 -7.57 -21.36
C PHE A 371 2.58 -6.36 -20.65
N VAL A 372 3.38 -5.31 -20.47
CA VAL A 372 2.96 -4.04 -19.88
C VAL A 372 2.83 -3.01 -20.98
N SER A 373 1.61 -2.73 -21.42
CA SER A 373 1.30 -1.90 -22.59
C SER A 373 1.66 -0.41 -22.45
N ARG A 374 1.84 0.08 -21.23
CA ARG A 374 2.34 1.44 -20.92
C ARG A 374 3.68 1.30 -20.20
N PRO A 375 4.79 1.12 -20.93
CA PRO A 375 6.04 0.70 -20.35
C PRO A 375 6.80 1.88 -19.71
N ASP A 376 6.39 2.26 -18.51
CA ASP A 376 7.26 2.93 -17.56
C ASP A 376 8.15 1.90 -16.87
N ARG A 377 9.44 2.16 -16.76
CA ARG A 377 10.41 1.23 -16.18
C ARG A 377 10.07 0.78 -14.78
N ALA A 378 9.59 1.69 -13.93
CA ALA A 378 9.20 1.37 -12.57
C ALA A 378 7.96 0.48 -12.56
N LEU A 379 6.97 0.79 -13.40
CA LEU A 379 5.74 0.01 -13.55
C LEU A 379 6.02 -1.41 -14.07
N VAL A 380 6.87 -1.56 -15.10
CA VAL A 380 7.23 -2.90 -15.64
C VAL A 380 7.87 -3.75 -14.56
N ARG A 381 8.83 -3.21 -13.82
CA ARG A 381 9.51 -3.90 -12.71
C ARG A 381 8.55 -4.28 -11.59
N ALA A 382 7.68 -3.36 -11.17
CA ALA A 382 6.71 -3.60 -10.12
C ALA A 382 5.67 -4.67 -10.52
N ARG A 383 5.15 -4.61 -11.77
CA ARG A 383 4.23 -5.61 -12.32
C ARG A 383 4.90 -6.99 -12.44
N ALA A 384 6.15 -7.05 -12.86
CA ALA A 384 6.91 -8.29 -12.97
C ALA A 384 7.14 -8.93 -11.58
N ALA A 385 7.50 -8.12 -10.58
CA ALA A 385 7.66 -8.62 -9.21
C ALA A 385 6.33 -9.13 -8.62
N GLN A 386 5.22 -8.40 -8.85
CA GLN A 386 3.89 -8.84 -8.43
C GLN A 386 3.50 -10.16 -9.06
N ALA A 387 3.70 -10.33 -10.37
CA ALA A 387 3.38 -11.55 -11.08
C ALA A 387 4.24 -12.74 -10.60
N ALA A 388 5.53 -12.52 -10.35
CA ALA A 388 6.41 -13.57 -9.81
C ALA A 388 5.97 -14.04 -8.41
N LEU A 389 5.59 -13.13 -7.52
CA LEU A 389 5.04 -13.48 -6.21
C LEU A 389 3.69 -14.21 -6.31
N ALA A 390 2.85 -13.83 -7.28
CA ALA A 390 1.58 -14.54 -7.53
C ALA A 390 1.84 -15.99 -8.00
N LEU A 391 2.84 -16.22 -8.86
CA LEU A 391 3.25 -17.57 -9.26
C LEU A 391 3.77 -18.36 -8.06
N ALA A 392 4.63 -17.75 -7.22
CA ALA A 392 5.14 -18.39 -6.01
C ALA A 392 4.01 -18.82 -5.06
N LEU A 393 3.02 -17.93 -4.83
CA LEU A 393 1.86 -18.24 -4.00
C LEU A 393 1.07 -19.43 -4.55
N ARG A 394 0.79 -19.45 -5.85
CA ARG A 394 0.05 -20.57 -6.47
C ARG A 394 0.78 -21.89 -6.30
N LEU A 395 2.07 -21.89 -6.55
CA LEU A 395 2.89 -23.09 -6.33
C LEU A 395 2.92 -23.49 -4.84
N ALA A 396 3.07 -22.53 -3.91
CA ALA A 396 3.03 -22.83 -2.48
C ALA A 396 1.69 -23.46 -2.05
N GLN A 397 0.58 -23.04 -2.66
CA GLN A 397 -0.74 -23.62 -2.45
C GLN A 397 -0.96 -24.99 -3.15
N GLY A 398 0.02 -25.50 -3.89
CA GLY A 398 -0.11 -26.74 -4.67
C GLY A 398 -0.99 -26.59 -5.91
N LYS A 399 -1.21 -25.37 -6.38
CA LYS A 399 -2.06 -25.06 -7.55
C LYS A 399 -1.20 -24.80 -8.79
N VAL A 400 -1.68 -25.23 -9.95
CA VAL A 400 -1.09 -24.86 -11.24
C VAL A 400 -1.43 -23.40 -11.53
N PRO A 401 -0.43 -22.54 -11.78
CA PRO A 401 -0.70 -21.15 -12.09
C PRO A 401 -1.41 -20.97 -13.43
N ALA A 402 -2.43 -20.11 -13.47
CA ALA A 402 -3.14 -19.82 -14.72
C ALA A 402 -2.25 -19.06 -15.72
N HIS A 403 -2.57 -19.18 -17.00
CA HIS A 403 -1.84 -18.51 -18.10
C HIS A 403 -0.34 -18.86 -18.13
N THR A 404 0.02 -20.07 -17.74
CA THR A 404 1.39 -20.58 -17.80
C THR A 404 1.48 -21.76 -18.75
N LYS A 405 2.70 -21.99 -19.28
CA LYS A 405 3.06 -23.19 -20.05
C LYS A 405 4.08 -23.99 -19.24
N PRO A 406 3.81 -25.29 -18.98
CA PRO A 406 4.73 -26.12 -18.22
C PRO A 406 5.88 -26.63 -19.09
N LEU A 407 7.04 -26.83 -18.46
CA LEU A 407 8.16 -27.59 -18.99
C LEU A 407 8.65 -28.56 -17.89
N ALA A 408 8.80 -29.84 -18.23
CA ALA A 408 9.34 -30.80 -17.29
C ALA A 408 10.84 -30.53 -17.04
N ALA A 409 11.29 -30.64 -15.80
CA ALA A 409 12.70 -30.44 -15.45
C ALA A 409 13.64 -31.40 -16.20
N SER A 410 13.18 -32.61 -16.45
CA SER A 410 13.92 -33.60 -17.28
C SER A 410 14.13 -33.15 -18.74
N GLU A 411 13.29 -32.25 -19.24
CA GLU A 411 13.34 -31.75 -20.63
C GLU A 411 14.08 -30.40 -20.75
N GLN A 412 14.56 -29.86 -19.64
CA GLN A 412 15.20 -28.52 -19.59
C GLN A 412 16.41 -28.36 -20.53
N HIS A 413 17.05 -29.45 -20.92
CA HIS A 413 18.20 -29.49 -21.87
C HIS A 413 17.78 -29.96 -23.27
N SER A 414 16.50 -30.34 -23.47
CA SER A 414 15.99 -30.77 -24.77
C SER A 414 15.79 -29.57 -25.68
N ALA A 415 16.53 -29.49 -26.77
CA ALA A 415 16.37 -28.43 -27.76
C ALA A 415 14.93 -28.40 -28.32
N ALA A 416 14.33 -29.56 -28.56
CA ALA A 416 12.95 -29.64 -29.09
C ALA A 416 11.93 -29.13 -28.09
N ALA A 417 12.07 -29.41 -26.80
CA ALA A 417 11.16 -28.92 -25.77
C ALA A 417 11.32 -27.40 -25.55
N LEU A 418 12.55 -26.89 -25.58
CA LEU A 418 12.80 -25.45 -25.48
C LEU A 418 12.31 -24.68 -26.73
N ASP A 419 12.46 -25.26 -27.95
CA ASP A 419 11.91 -24.69 -29.17
C ASP A 419 10.37 -24.62 -29.10
N ALA A 420 9.71 -25.72 -28.72
CA ALA A 420 8.27 -25.75 -28.56
C ALA A 420 7.75 -24.74 -27.50
N LEU A 421 8.45 -24.62 -26.37
CA LEU A 421 8.14 -23.63 -25.35
C LEU A 421 8.26 -22.19 -25.88
N ASN A 422 9.32 -21.90 -26.63
CA ASN A 422 9.56 -20.57 -27.19
C ASN A 422 8.52 -20.21 -28.26
N GLU A 423 8.23 -21.13 -29.19
CA GLU A 423 7.22 -20.95 -30.24
C GLU A 423 5.83 -20.71 -29.65
N ALA A 424 5.49 -21.43 -28.60
CA ALA A 424 4.19 -21.30 -27.93
C ALA A 424 3.93 -19.88 -27.39
N PHE A 425 4.97 -19.07 -27.10
CA PHE A 425 4.84 -17.68 -26.65
C PHE A 425 5.10 -16.65 -27.76
N LEU A 426 5.73 -17.03 -28.86
CA LEU A 426 5.89 -16.16 -30.03
C LEU A 426 4.61 -16.07 -30.87
N ALA A 427 3.74 -17.11 -30.79
CA ALA A 427 2.44 -17.15 -31.47
C ALA A 427 1.35 -16.32 -30.74
N GLU A 428 1.57 -15.92 -29.49
CA GLU A 428 0.73 -15.02 -28.68
C GLU A 428 1.14 -13.55 -28.85
#